data_a78e13701d899fdf89ec8c1e9ef0e369
#
_entry.id   a78e13701d899fdf89ec8c1e9ef0e369
#
_cell.length_a   1.000
_cell.length_b   1.000
_cell.length_c   1.000
_cell.angle_alpha   90.00
_cell.angle_beta   90.00
_cell.angle_gamma   90.00
#
_symmetry.space_group_name_H-M   'P 1'
#
loop_
_entity.id
_entity.type
_entity.pdbx_description
1 polymer ?
#
loop_
_entity_poly.entity_id
_entity_poly.type
_entity_poly.pdbx_seq_one_letter_code
_entity_poly.pdbx_strand_id
1 'polypeptide(L)'
;MKTGKIRRNRQETRRVEVFKAGHLLELPDNWQTHVVEAVRVTRTVLHKDVATGWKWRPTRDVAWYASTPTGNSAAYYAAATRGHWGVENRVHYVLDVSMQEDASRVRKSPTILSILRSFALNILRFNKVNNVADALWRNAMNLNRVLAYGGI
;
A
#
# COMPACT_ATOMS: atom_id res chain seq x y z
N MET A 1 15.28 -8.00 11.82
CA MET A 1 15.30 -6.52 12.03
C MET A 1 14.04 -6.09 12.77
N LYS A 2 14.13 -5.19 13.72
CA LYS A 2 12.99 -4.63 14.48
C LYS A 2 12.97 -3.11 14.26
N THR A 3 11.80 -2.58 13.87
CA THR A 3 11.57 -1.14 13.72
C THR A 3 10.34 -0.74 14.53
N GLY A 4 10.31 0.48 15.08
CA GLY A 4 9.18 0.94 15.90
C GLY A 4 8.78 2.37 15.56
N LYS A 5 7.49 2.68 15.74
CA LYS A 5 6.91 4.02 15.65
C LYS A 5 6.01 4.26 16.86
N ILE A 6 6.23 5.36 17.56
CA ILE A 6 5.46 5.73 18.74
C ILE A 6 4.61 6.96 18.43
N ARG A 7 3.33 6.90 18.77
CA ARG A 7 2.38 8.01 18.79
C ARG A 7 1.67 8.01 20.14
N ARG A 8 1.01 9.12 20.51
CA ARG A 8 0.40 9.33 21.84
C ARG A 8 -0.40 8.12 22.37
N ASN A 9 -1.25 7.50 21.53
CA ASN A 9 -2.14 6.40 21.92
C ASN A 9 -1.85 5.09 21.15
N ARG A 10 -0.73 5.02 20.42
CA ARG A 10 -0.37 3.88 19.60
C ARG A 10 1.13 3.71 19.51
N GLN A 11 1.58 2.51 19.80
CA GLN A 11 2.95 2.08 19.57
C GLN A 11 2.93 0.92 18.58
N GLU A 12 3.67 1.04 17.51
CA GLU A 12 3.76 0.00 16.48
C GLU A 12 5.19 -0.51 16.39
N THR A 13 5.34 -1.83 16.46
CA THR A 13 6.61 -2.52 16.26
C THR A 13 6.46 -3.50 15.12
N ARG A 14 7.41 -3.52 14.19
CA ARG A 14 7.51 -4.52 13.14
C ARG A 14 8.81 -5.29 13.27
N ARG A 15 8.70 -6.61 13.19
CA ARG A 15 9.84 -7.52 13.16
C ARG A 15 9.83 -8.21 11.80
N VAL A 16 10.95 -8.14 11.09
CA VAL A 16 11.15 -8.78 9.79
C VAL A 16 12.20 -9.86 9.96
N GLU A 17 11.84 -11.07 9.55
CA GLU A 17 12.67 -12.26 9.61
C GLU A 17 12.71 -12.90 8.22
N VAL A 18 13.89 -13.35 7.80
CA VAL A 18 14.12 -13.96 6.49
C VAL A 18 14.54 -15.39 6.70
N PHE A 19 13.94 -16.30 5.96
CA PHE A 19 14.17 -17.74 6.02
C PHE A 19 14.42 -18.27 4.62
N LYS A 20 15.25 -19.30 4.48
CA LYS A 20 15.39 -20.04 3.22
C LYS A 20 14.11 -20.85 2.98
N ALA A 21 13.51 -20.71 1.81
CA ALA A 21 12.21 -21.31 1.50
C ALA A 21 12.24 -22.86 1.53
N GLY A 22 13.32 -23.48 1.05
CA GLY A 22 13.44 -24.94 0.96
C GLY A 22 13.34 -25.72 2.27
N HIS A 23 13.34 -25.03 3.42
CA HIS A 23 13.19 -25.66 4.75
C HIS A 23 11.83 -25.41 5.40
N LEU A 24 10.99 -24.56 4.82
CA LEU A 24 9.79 -24.06 5.50
C LEU A 24 8.48 -24.28 4.76
N LEU A 25 8.52 -24.57 3.47
CA LEU A 25 7.32 -24.60 2.64
C LEU A 25 7.34 -25.84 1.74
N GLU A 26 6.30 -26.66 1.84
CA GLU A 26 5.91 -27.59 0.78
C GLU A 26 5.30 -26.76 -0.36
N LEU A 27 6.17 -26.25 -1.23
CA LEU A 27 5.73 -25.49 -2.40
C LEU A 27 5.44 -26.45 -3.56
N PRO A 28 4.43 -26.17 -4.39
CA PRO A 28 4.25 -26.83 -5.67
C PRO A 28 5.52 -26.77 -6.51
N ASP A 29 5.81 -27.79 -7.31
CA ASP A 29 7.08 -27.94 -8.05
C ASP A 29 7.41 -26.72 -8.94
N ASN A 30 6.39 -26.13 -9.55
CA ASN A 30 6.53 -24.92 -10.37
C ASN A 30 6.93 -23.67 -9.58
N TRP A 31 6.78 -23.66 -8.26
CA TRP A 31 7.18 -22.54 -7.39
C TRP A 31 8.53 -22.77 -6.71
N GLN A 32 8.94 -24.02 -6.53
CA GLN A 32 10.18 -24.38 -5.81
C GLN A 32 11.42 -23.75 -6.44
N THR A 33 11.44 -23.62 -7.77
CA THR A 33 12.56 -22.99 -8.52
C THR A 33 12.57 -21.47 -8.42
N HIS A 34 11.45 -20.86 -8.10
CA HIS A 34 11.29 -19.39 -8.10
C HIS A 34 11.31 -18.78 -6.70
N VAL A 35 10.79 -19.50 -5.70
CA VAL A 35 10.75 -18.99 -4.33
C VAL A 35 11.96 -19.49 -3.57
N VAL A 36 12.90 -18.58 -3.32
CA VAL A 36 14.17 -18.90 -2.65
C VAL A 36 14.17 -18.51 -1.19
N GLU A 37 13.48 -17.43 -0.84
CA GLU A 37 13.35 -16.95 0.54
C GLU A 37 11.90 -16.74 0.91
N ALA A 38 11.57 -17.01 2.18
CA ALA A 38 10.33 -16.65 2.82
C ALA A 38 10.57 -15.54 3.83
N VAL A 39 9.78 -14.48 3.76
CA VAL A 39 9.92 -13.32 4.65
C VAL A 39 8.71 -13.23 5.55
N ARG A 40 8.93 -13.32 6.86
CA ARG A 40 7.89 -13.12 7.88
C ARG A 40 7.94 -11.70 8.41
N VAL A 41 6.83 -11.00 8.29
CA VAL A 41 6.64 -9.68 8.89
C VAL A 41 5.63 -9.81 10.02
N THR A 42 6.10 -9.67 11.24
CA THR A 42 5.24 -9.61 12.43
C THR A 42 5.05 -8.14 12.81
N ARG A 43 3.80 -7.71 12.81
CA ARG A 43 3.40 -6.38 13.25
C ARG A 43 2.70 -6.49 14.60
N THR A 44 3.22 -5.80 15.59
CA THR A 44 2.58 -5.68 16.91
C THR A 44 2.18 -4.22 17.12
N VAL A 45 0.91 -3.98 17.40
CA VAL A 45 0.38 -2.66 17.71
C VAL A 45 -0.15 -2.69 19.13
N LEU A 46 0.39 -1.82 19.96
CA LEU A 46 -0.18 -1.48 21.26
C LEU A 46 -1.05 -0.24 21.07
N HIS A 47 -2.30 -0.31 21.41
CA HIS A 47 -3.22 0.82 21.36
C HIS A 47 -3.98 0.97 22.67
N LYS A 48 -4.41 2.18 22.96
CA LYS A 48 -5.29 2.50 24.08
C LYS A 48 -6.31 3.55 23.64
N ASP A 49 -7.54 3.35 24.04
CA ASP A 49 -8.67 4.22 23.76
C ASP A 49 -9.71 4.13 24.90
N VAL A 50 -10.82 4.81 24.73
CA VAL A 50 -11.92 4.80 25.72
C VAL A 50 -12.47 3.40 25.93
N ALA A 51 -12.65 2.61 24.85
CA ALA A 51 -13.17 1.24 24.93
C ALA A 51 -12.27 0.30 25.73
N THR A 52 -10.97 0.59 25.76
CA THR A 52 -10.00 -0.18 26.57
C THR A 52 -9.81 0.37 28.00
N GLY A 53 -10.57 1.40 28.39
CA GLY A 53 -10.35 2.11 29.66
C GLY A 53 -8.94 2.73 29.74
N TRP A 54 -8.41 3.19 28.61
CA TRP A 54 -7.05 3.74 28.45
C TRP A 54 -5.91 2.77 28.80
N LYS A 55 -6.18 1.46 28.87
CA LYS A 55 -5.16 0.42 29.05
C LYS A 55 -4.56 0.03 27.69
N TRP A 56 -3.27 -0.29 27.70
CA TRP A 56 -2.59 -0.78 26.50
C TRP A 56 -3.07 -2.19 26.13
N ARG A 57 -3.56 -2.37 24.93
CA ARG A 57 -3.92 -3.69 24.38
C ARG A 57 -3.07 -4.00 23.17
N PRO A 58 -2.44 -5.19 23.10
CA PRO A 58 -1.72 -5.64 21.94
C PRO A 58 -2.65 -6.22 20.89
N THR A 59 -2.42 -5.87 19.63
CA THR A 59 -2.86 -6.63 18.47
C THR A 59 -1.62 -7.12 17.71
N ARG A 60 -1.67 -8.31 17.17
CA ARG A 60 -0.56 -8.92 16.45
C ARG A 60 -1.04 -9.47 15.12
N ASP A 61 -0.42 -9.00 14.05
CA ASP A 61 -0.63 -9.46 12.69
C ASP A 61 0.66 -10.11 12.17
N VAL A 62 0.54 -11.21 11.44
CA VAL A 62 1.66 -11.89 10.79
C VAL A 62 1.35 -12.01 9.31
N ALA A 63 2.26 -11.50 8.49
CA ALA A 63 2.21 -11.65 7.04
C ALA A 63 3.45 -12.39 6.54
N TRP A 64 3.26 -13.26 5.55
CA TRP A 64 4.31 -13.97 4.87
C TRP A 64 4.42 -13.52 3.43
N TYR A 65 5.63 -13.37 2.95
CA TYR A 65 5.95 -13.00 1.58
C TYR A 65 6.95 -14.00 1.01
N ALA A 66 6.75 -14.38 -0.25
CA ALA A 66 7.70 -15.14 -1.03
C ALA A 66 8.66 -14.19 -1.75
N SER A 67 9.93 -14.55 -1.83
CA SER A 67 10.96 -13.77 -2.52
C SER A 67 11.74 -14.66 -3.49
N THR A 68 11.92 -14.16 -4.72
CA THR A 68 12.80 -14.76 -5.73
C THR A 68 14.27 -14.32 -5.56
N PRO A 69 14.60 -13.04 -5.24
CA PRO A 69 15.97 -12.64 -4.95
C PRO A 69 16.47 -13.25 -3.65
N THR A 70 17.77 -13.55 -3.58
CA THR A 70 18.44 -14.10 -2.40
C THR A 70 19.44 -13.12 -1.80
N GLY A 71 19.79 -13.35 -0.54
CA GLY A 71 20.87 -12.63 0.13
C GLY A 71 20.56 -11.20 0.50
N ASN A 72 19.31 -10.78 0.37
CA ASN A 72 18.89 -9.46 0.79
C ASN A 72 18.74 -9.36 2.32
N SER A 73 19.05 -8.21 2.86
CA SER A 73 18.94 -7.96 4.29
C SER A 73 17.47 -7.85 4.73
N ALA A 74 17.20 -8.12 6.00
CA ALA A 74 15.88 -7.85 6.60
C ALA A 74 15.47 -6.37 6.48
N ALA A 75 16.44 -5.45 6.38
CA ALA A 75 16.19 -4.03 6.13
C ALA A 75 15.63 -3.77 4.73
N TYR A 76 16.19 -4.45 3.71
CA TYR A 76 15.68 -4.40 2.35
C TYR A 76 14.23 -4.85 2.29
N TYR A 77 13.90 -6.00 2.86
CA TYR A 77 12.53 -6.51 2.88
C TYR A 77 11.57 -5.65 3.69
N ALA A 78 12.06 -5.04 4.78
CA ALA A 78 11.26 -4.06 5.52
C ALA A 78 10.93 -2.80 4.70
N ALA A 79 11.85 -2.36 3.85
CA ALA A 79 11.62 -1.24 2.94
C ALA A 79 10.69 -1.63 1.79
N ALA A 80 10.89 -2.79 1.17
CA ALA A 80 10.07 -3.32 0.08
C ALA A 80 8.60 -3.50 0.49
N THR A 81 8.35 -4.14 1.64
CA THR A 81 6.99 -4.33 2.15
C THR A 81 6.30 -3.00 2.50
N ARG A 82 7.05 -2.00 3.00
CA ARG A 82 6.49 -0.65 3.20
C ARG A 82 6.20 0.06 1.89
N GLY A 83 7.05 -0.11 0.88
CA GLY A 83 6.86 0.44 -0.46
C GLY A 83 5.59 -0.09 -1.10
N HIS A 84 5.32 -1.39 -0.97
CA HIS A 84 4.08 -2.02 -1.43
C HIS A 84 2.83 -1.38 -0.80
N TRP A 85 2.80 -1.20 0.52
CA TRP A 85 1.72 -0.47 1.20
C TRP A 85 1.62 1.01 0.76
N GLY A 86 2.71 1.57 0.25
CA GLY A 86 2.72 2.90 -0.35
C GLY A 86 1.91 2.96 -1.65
N VAL A 87 1.94 1.90 -2.45
CA VAL A 87 1.12 1.77 -3.68
C VAL A 87 -0.36 1.69 -3.32
N GLU A 88 -0.72 0.83 -2.36
CA GLU A 88 -2.09 0.72 -1.85
C GLU A 88 -2.67 2.09 -1.45
N ASN A 89 -1.96 2.82 -0.59
CA ASN A 89 -2.46 4.09 -0.07
C ASN A 89 -2.40 5.26 -1.06
N ARG A 90 -1.43 5.25 -1.98
CA ARG A 90 -1.22 6.40 -2.88
C ARG A 90 -1.91 6.23 -4.23
N VAL A 91 -2.12 5.00 -4.68
CA VAL A 91 -2.70 4.71 -5.98
C VAL A 91 -4.08 4.12 -5.81
N HIS A 92 -4.20 2.88 -5.30
CA HIS A 92 -5.47 2.18 -5.21
C HIS A 92 -6.51 2.96 -4.39
N TYR A 93 -6.18 3.35 -3.16
CA TYR A 93 -7.12 4.14 -2.35
C TYR A 93 -7.57 5.44 -3.05
N VAL A 94 -6.68 6.12 -3.78
CA VAL A 94 -7.05 7.35 -4.50
C VAL A 94 -7.97 7.06 -5.67
N LEU A 95 -7.72 5.99 -6.44
CA LEU A 95 -8.59 5.58 -7.53
C LEU A 95 -9.97 5.14 -7.00
N ASP A 96 -9.99 4.28 -5.98
CA ASP A 96 -11.20 3.69 -5.43
C ASP A 96 -12.08 4.73 -4.73
N VAL A 97 -11.50 5.54 -3.85
CA VAL A 97 -12.23 6.47 -3.00
C VAL A 97 -12.33 7.87 -3.61
N SER A 98 -11.19 8.48 -3.99
CA SER A 98 -11.22 9.87 -4.47
C SER A 98 -11.75 9.98 -5.90
N MET A 99 -11.45 9.01 -6.76
CA MET A 99 -11.91 8.95 -8.15
C MET A 99 -13.11 8.01 -8.34
N GLN A 100 -13.64 7.44 -7.26
CA GLN A 100 -14.85 6.63 -7.20
C GLN A 100 -14.83 5.43 -8.18
N GLU A 101 -13.69 4.73 -8.26
CA GLU A 101 -13.56 3.57 -9.14
C GLU A 101 -14.44 2.42 -8.65
N ASP A 102 -14.40 2.09 -7.37
CA ASP A 102 -15.24 1.06 -6.75
C ASP A 102 -16.74 1.36 -6.81
N ALA A 103 -17.11 2.64 -6.77
CA ALA A 103 -18.51 3.08 -6.89
C ALA A 103 -19.00 3.07 -8.35
N SER A 104 -18.15 2.83 -9.33
CA SER A 104 -18.47 2.88 -10.76
C SER A 104 -19.41 1.73 -11.15
N ARG A 105 -20.53 2.09 -11.75
CA ARG A 105 -21.52 1.13 -12.27
C ARG A 105 -21.43 0.93 -13.79
N VAL A 106 -20.37 1.39 -14.42
CA VAL A 106 -20.14 1.24 -15.86
C VAL A 106 -19.87 -0.22 -16.17
N ARG A 107 -20.78 -0.85 -16.92
CA ARG A 107 -20.71 -2.27 -17.28
C ARG A 107 -20.13 -2.50 -18.68
N LYS A 108 -20.26 -1.51 -19.57
CA LYS A 108 -19.69 -1.59 -20.91
C LYS A 108 -18.30 -1.00 -20.90
N SER A 109 -17.30 -1.85 -21.19
CA SER A 109 -15.87 -1.47 -21.25
C SER A 109 -15.34 -0.79 -19.97
N PRO A 110 -15.50 -1.39 -18.78
CA PRO A 110 -15.07 -0.79 -17.51
C PRO A 110 -13.56 -0.50 -17.49
N THR A 111 -12.76 -1.32 -18.17
CA THR A 111 -11.30 -1.17 -18.27
C THR A 111 -10.88 0.16 -18.90
N ILE A 112 -11.63 0.66 -19.89
CA ILE A 112 -11.31 1.96 -20.51
C ILE A 112 -11.45 3.08 -19.49
N LEU A 113 -12.47 3.06 -18.67
CA LEU A 113 -12.70 4.08 -17.64
C LEU A 113 -11.63 4.01 -16.53
N SER A 114 -11.18 2.81 -16.16
CA SER A 114 -10.07 2.61 -15.22
C SER A 114 -8.76 3.18 -15.77
N ILE A 115 -8.45 2.93 -17.05
CA ILE A 115 -7.28 3.51 -17.72
C ILE A 115 -7.34 5.03 -17.73
N LEU A 116 -8.50 5.62 -18.06
CA LEU A 116 -8.68 7.08 -18.08
C LEU A 116 -8.50 7.70 -16.69
N ARG A 117 -9.00 7.05 -15.63
CA ARG A 117 -8.76 7.50 -14.25
C ARG A 117 -7.29 7.44 -13.87
N SER A 118 -6.61 6.35 -14.20
CA SER A 118 -5.18 6.22 -13.96
C SER A 118 -4.37 7.27 -14.71
N PHE A 119 -4.74 7.58 -15.95
CA PHE A 119 -4.13 8.65 -16.74
C PHE A 119 -4.36 10.02 -16.08
N ALA A 120 -5.59 10.35 -15.71
CA ALA A 120 -5.91 11.59 -15.01
C ALA A 120 -5.16 11.72 -13.69
N LEU A 121 -5.04 10.63 -12.91
CA LEU A 121 -4.24 10.61 -11.69
C LEU A 121 -2.76 10.92 -11.96
N ASN A 122 -2.20 10.37 -13.04
CA ASN A 122 -0.82 10.64 -13.41
C ASN A 122 -0.60 12.11 -13.78
N ILE A 123 -1.53 12.74 -14.52
CA ILE A 123 -1.49 14.18 -14.80
C ILE A 123 -1.50 14.99 -13.51
N LEU A 124 -2.41 14.70 -12.59
CA LEU A 124 -2.50 15.41 -11.32
C LEU A 124 -1.19 15.27 -10.52
N ARG A 125 -0.59 14.09 -10.50
CA ARG A 125 0.69 13.85 -9.82
C ARG A 125 1.87 14.52 -10.49
N PHE A 126 1.93 14.51 -11.82
CA PHE A 126 2.94 15.25 -12.58
C PHE A 126 2.91 16.73 -12.21
N ASN A 127 1.72 17.29 -12.02
CA ASN A 127 1.51 18.67 -11.58
C ASN A 127 1.59 18.84 -10.05
N LYS A 128 2.15 17.88 -9.31
CA LYS A 128 2.41 17.93 -7.86
C LYS A 128 1.17 18.16 -7.00
N VAL A 129 0.01 17.70 -7.48
CA VAL A 129 -1.23 17.77 -6.72
C VAL A 129 -1.19 16.77 -5.56
N ASN A 130 -1.25 17.27 -4.34
CA ASN A 130 -1.21 16.44 -3.13
C ASN A 130 -2.59 15.93 -2.71
N ASN A 131 -3.63 16.75 -2.88
CA ASN A 131 -5.01 16.39 -2.54
C ASN A 131 -5.83 16.25 -3.81
N VAL A 132 -6.00 15.00 -4.25
CA VAL A 132 -6.71 14.67 -5.49
C VAL A 132 -8.20 15.00 -5.39
N ALA A 133 -8.85 14.72 -4.27
CA ALA A 133 -10.27 14.99 -4.08
C ALA A 133 -10.58 16.50 -4.19
N ASP A 134 -9.79 17.36 -3.52
CA ASP A 134 -9.91 18.83 -3.62
C ASP A 134 -9.66 19.30 -5.06
N ALA A 135 -8.65 18.74 -5.73
CA ALA A 135 -8.34 19.11 -7.11
C ALA A 135 -9.48 18.73 -8.06
N LEU A 136 -10.05 17.56 -7.95
CA LEU A 136 -11.19 17.13 -8.77
C LEU A 136 -12.39 18.07 -8.58
N TRP A 137 -12.70 18.44 -7.33
CA TRP A 137 -13.78 19.39 -7.05
C TRP A 137 -13.52 20.75 -7.67
N ARG A 138 -12.31 21.31 -7.50
CA ARG A 138 -11.95 22.62 -8.09
C ARG A 138 -11.90 22.59 -9.61
N ASN A 139 -11.48 21.49 -10.20
CA ASN A 139 -11.42 21.31 -11.66
C ASN A 139 -12.83 21.24 -12.26
N ALA A 140 -13.78 20.59 -11.58
CA ALA A 140 -15.18 20.57 -12.00
C ALA A 140 -15.81 21.98 -12.04
N MET A 141 -15.32 22.90 -11.20
CA MET A 141 -15.79 24.27 -11.14
C MET A 141 -15.09 25.22 -12.13
N ASN A 142 -13.96 24.84 -12.69
CA ASN A 142 -13.14 25.73 -13.52
C ASN A 142 -12.32 24.98 -14.56
N LEU A 143 -12.80 24.98 -15.79
CA LEU A 143 -12.13 24.31 -16.93
C LEU A 143 -10.73 24.87 -17.21
N ASN A 144 -10.49 26.18 -17.01
CA ASN A 144 -9.18 26.76 -17.27
C ASN A 144 -8.09 26.16 -16.36
N ARG A 145 -8.44 25.68 -15.16
CA ARG A 145 -7.50 24.92 -14.32
C ARG A 145 -7.08 23.62 -14.95
N VAL A 146 -8.03 22.90 -15.58
CA VAL A 146 -7.75 21.63 -16.25
C VAL A 146 -6.81 21.85 -17.42
N LEU A 147 -7.08 22.88 -18.23
CA LEU A 147 -6.27 23.23 -19.39
C LEU A 147 -4.87 23.77 -19.03
N ALA A 148 -4.68 24.21 -17.79
CA ALA A 148 -3.38 24.69 -17.30
C ALA A 148 -2.44 23.57 -16.83
N TYR A 149 -2.91 22.32 -16.74
CA TYR A 149 -2.05 21.19 -16.36
C TYR A 149 -1.07 20.86 -17.49
N GLY A 150 0.21 20.70 -17.14
CA GLY A 150 1.21 20.15 -18.03
C GLY A 150 1.08 18.62 -18.17
N GLY A 151 1.62 18.08 -19.28
CA GLY A 151 1.65 16.63 -19.50
C GLY A 151 0.39 16.06 -20.14
N ILE A 152 -0.40 16.92 -20.79
CA ILE A 152 -1.56 16.54 -21.60
C ILE A 152 -1.12 16.54 -23.06
#